data_3525f287519051a7fd13fe5b137ff136
#
_entry.id   3525f287519051a7fd13fe5b137ff136
#
_cell.length_a   1.000
_cell.length_b   1.000
_cell.length_c   1.000
_cell.angle_alpha   90.00
_cell.angle_beta   90.00
_cell.angle_gamma   90.00
#
_symmetry.space_group_name_H-M   'P 1'
#
loop_
_entity.id
_entity.type
_entity.pdbx_description
1 polymer ?
#
loop_
_entity_poly.entity_id
_entity_poly.type
_entity_poly.pdbx_seq_one_letter_code
_entity_poly.pdbx_strand_id
1 'polypeptide(L)'
;YFSGRCDLYTQWGPTLAIARAAKGNPDEHIILPDVLAVEPEVIVMRPGDDNWVDIANWTLSALWFAEQQGITSANVDEIKADPPSPDVAKFLGASPGMGTPLDERTDGRWL
;
A
#
# COMPACT_ATOMS: atom_id res chain seq x y z
N TYR A 1 -20.85 19.75 -10.62
CA TYR A 1 -21.37 18.47 -11.08
C TYR A 1 -22.64 18.09 -10.33
N PHE A 2 -22.59 17.76 -9.07
CA PHE A 2 -23.76 17.32 -8.28
C PHE A 2 -24.89 18.35 -8.11
N SER A 3 -24.66 19.58 -8.45
CA SER A 3 -25.69 20.64 -8.51
C SER A 3 -26.35 20.76 -9.89
N GLY A 4 -26.02 19.89 -10.84
CA GLY A 4 -26.55 19.89 -12.21
C GLY A 4 -26.02 21.00 -13.10
N ARG A 5 -24.93 21.69 -12.70
CA ARG A 5 -24.32 22.78 -13.49
C ARG A 5 -23.26 22.31 -14.47
N CYS A 6 -22.79 21.07 -14.32
CA CYS A 6 -21.76 20.43 -15.15
C CYS A 6 -22.10 18.96 -15.33
N ASP A 7 -21.81 18.42 -16.50
CA ASP A 7 -22.04 17.02 -16.85
C ASP A 7 -20.85 16.12 -16.50
N LEU A 8 -19.66 16.71 -16.37
CA LEU A 8 -18.41 16.01 -16.04
C LEU A 8 -17.76 16.63 -14.81
N TYR A 9 -17.04 15.77 -14.07
CA TYR A 9 -16.22 16.16 -12.95
C TYR A 9 -14.90 15.38 -12.98
N THR A 10 -13.78 16.09 -12.99
CA THR A 10 -12.45 15.49 -12.95
C THR A 10 -11.81 15.71 -11.60
N GLN A 11 -11.26 14.69 -11.03
CA GLN A 11 -10.57 14.69 -9.74
C GLN A 11 -9.73 13.43 -9.60
N TRP A 12 -8.93 13.38 -8.57
CA TRP A 12 -8.20 12.18 -8.15
C TRP A 12 -9.16 11.00 -7.94
N GLY A 13 -8.81 9.81 -8.47
CA GLY A 13 -9.69 8.64 -8.53
C GLY A 13 -10.34 8.26 -7.19
N PRO A 14 -9.56 8.10 -6.08
CA PRO A 14 -10.14 7.84 -4.77
C PRO A 14 -11.13 8.90 -4.29
N THR A 15 -10.87 10.18 -4.57
CA THR A 15 -11.81 11.28 -4.23
C THR A 15 -13.11 11.16 -5.04
N LEU A 16 -13.03 10.78 -6.33
CA LEU A 16 -14.22 10.51 -7.14
C LEU A 16 -15.03 9.34 -6.58
N ALA A 17 -14.36 8.26 -6.17
CA ALA A 17 -15.01 7.09 -5.58
C ALA A 17 -15.74 7.44 -4.29
N ILE A 18 -15.10 8.19 -3.39
CA ILE A 18 -15.69 8.66 -2.14
C ILE A 18 -16.88 9.59 -2.42
N ALA A 19 -16.72 10.55 -3.34
CA ALA A 19 -17.77 11.49 -3.69
C ALA A 19 -19.00 10.78 -4.30
N ARG A 20 -18.77 9.76 -5.13
CA ARG A 20 -19.83 8.91 -5.69
C ARG A 20 -20.54 8.11 -4.60
N ALA A 21 -19.81 7.45 -3.72
CA ALA A 21 -20.36 6.63 -2.64
C ALA A 21 -21.17 7.47 -1.62
N ALA A 22 -20.81 8.73 -1.42
CA ALA A 22 -21.50 9.64 -0.51
C ALA A 22 -22.85 10.15 -1.05
N LYS A 23 -23.20 9.85 -2.31
CA LYS A 23 -24.47 10.24 -2.91
C LYS A 23 -25.52 9.15 -2.71
N GLY A 24 -26.78 9.57 -2.62
CA GLY A 24 -27.91 8.64 -2.39
C GLY A 24 -28.19 7.66 -3.53
N ASN A 25 -27.62 7.92 -4.71
CA ASN A 25 -27.79 7.14 -5.94
C ASN A 25 -26.45 6.94 -6.67
N PRO A 26 -25.49 6.23 -6.08
CA PRO A 26 -24.14 6.08 -6.65
C PRO A 26 -24.16 5.41 -8.05
N ASP A 27 -25.16 4.61 -8.36
CA ASP A 27 -25.27 3.90 -9.64
C ASP A 27 -25.67 4.80 -10.82
N GLU A 28 -26.15 6.01 -10.56
CA GLU A 28 -26.40 7.04 -11.59
C GLU A 28 -25.11 7.74 -12.05
N HIS A 29 -23.98 7.44 -11.42
CA HIS A 29 -22.69 8.07 -11.69
C HIS A 29 -21.65 7.05 -12.12
N ILE A 30 -20.97 7.29 -13.22
CA ILE A 30 -19.93 6.42 -13.77
C ILE A 30 -18.57 7.11 -13.59
N ILE A 31 -17.58 6.37 -13.04
CA ILE A 31 -16.18 6.75 -13.09
C ILE A 31 -15.60 6.09 -14.34
N LEU A 32 -15.14 6.91 -15.30
CA LEU A 32 -14.52 6.42 -16.52
C LEU A 32 -13.16 5.81 -16.22
N PRO A 33 -12.74 4.76 -16.96
CA PRO A 33 -11.43 4.13 -16.77
C PRO A 33 -10.26 4.98 -17.28
N ASP A 34 -10.56 6.04 -18.04
CA ASP A 34 -9.55 6.89 -18.65
C ASP A 34 -8.83 7.73 -17.58
N VAL A 35 -7.50 7.61 -17.55
CA VAL A 35 -6.64 8.38 -16.66
C VAL A 35 -6.10 9.59 -17.43
N LEU A 36 -6.48 10.79 -17.00
CA LEU A 36 -6.07 12.05 -17.66
C LEU A 36 -4.66 12.49 -17.24
N ALA A 37 -4.26 12.18 -16.01
CA ALA A 37 -2.95 12.52 -15.47
C ALA A 37 -2.58 11.52 -14.36
N VAL A 38 -1.28 11.32 -14.14
CA VAL A 38 -0.73 10.54 -13.03
C VAL A 38 -0.03 11.52 -12.09
N GLU A 39 -0.50 11.59 -10.85
CA GLU A 39 0.11 12.38 -9.79
C GLU A 39 0.71 11.43 -8.77
N PRO A 40 2.05 11.30 -8.70
CA PRO A 40 2.69 10.43 -7.72
C PRO A 40 2.56 11.03 -6.32
N GLU A 41 2.04 10.24 -5.41
CA GLU A 41 2.06 10.56 -3.98
C GLU A 41 3.43 10.23 -3.39
N VAL A 42 3.93 11.07 -2.49
CA VAL A 42 5.25 10.91 -1.89
C VAL A 42 5.21 11.13 -0.38
N ILE A 43 6.13 10.47 0.33
CA ILE A 43 6.37 10.74 1.75
C ILE A 43 7.44 11.83 1.84
N VAL A 44 7.15 12.87 2.61
CA VAL A 44 8.10 13.97 2.87
C VAL A 44 8.66 13.80 4.27
N MET A 45 10.00 13.82 4.38
CA MET A 45 10.72 13.69 5.63
C MET A 45 11.69 14.84 5.82
N ARG A 46 12.10 15.10 7.07
CA ARG A 46 13.12 16.10 7.36
C ARG A 46 14.48 15.62 6.83
N PRO A 47 15.31 16.49 6.23
CA PRO A 47 16.64 16.13 5.81
C PRO A 47 17.56 15.88 7.02
N GLY A 48 18.60 15.05 6.84
CA GLY A 48 19.65 14.80 7.82
C GLY A 48 19.41 13.63 8.77
N ASP A 49 18.39 12.81 8.50
CA ASP A 49 18.16 11.53 9.19
C ASP A 49 18.04 10.42 8.14
N ASP A 50 19.17 9.98 7.63
CA ASP A 50 19.25 8.98 6.56
C ASP A 50 18.71 7.61 7.05
N ASN A 51 18.91 7.27 8.33
CA ASN A 51 18.37 6.04 8.90
C ASN A 51 16.83 6.02 8.87
N TRP A 52 16.19 7.16 9.16
CA TRP A 52 14.75 7.27 9.09
C TRP A 52 14.22 7.18 7.65
N VAL A 53 14.96 7.75 6.70
CA VAL A 53 14.66 7.63 5.26
C VAL A 53 14.71 6.16 4.83
N ASP A 54 15.75 5.43 5.24
CA ASP A 54 15.91 4.01 4.94
C ASP A 54 14.77 3.17 5.54
N ILE A 55 14.41 3.40 6.80
CA ILE A 55 13.28 2.71 7.45
C ILE A 55 11.99 2.93 6.67
N ALA A 56 11.68 4.17 6.28
CA ALA A 56 10.47 4.48 5.52
C ALA A 56 10.47 3.82 4.14
N ASN A 57 11.60 3.85 3.43
CA ASN A 57 11.74 3.21 2.12
C ASN A 57 11.58 1.69 2.20
N TRP A 58 12.22 1.05 3.18
CA TRP A 58 12.09 -0.40 3.38
C TRP A 58 10.68 -0.80 3.78
N THR A 59 10.01 0.00 4.62
CA THR A 59 8.61 -0.23 4.99
C THR A 59 7.69 -0.18 3.77
N LEU A 60 7.82 0.83 2.91
CA LEU A 60 7.04 0.91 1.67
C LEU A 60 7.34 -0.25 0.73
N SER A 61 8.62 -0.59 0.57
CA SER A 61 9.03 -1.72 -0.28
C SER A 61 8.44 -3.04 0.22
N ALA A 62 8.40 -3.22 1.54
CA ALA A 62 7.79 -4.38 2.18
C ALA A 62 6.28 -4.46 1.91
N LEU A 63 5.56 -3.33 2.01
CA LEU A 63 4.13 -3.29 1.71
C LEU A 63 3.84 -3.61 0.24
N TRP A 64 4.63 -3.07 -0.70
CA TRP A 64 4.49 -3.39 -2.11
C TRP A 64 4.80 -4.85 -2.42
N PHE A 65 5.84 -5.41 -1.80
CA PHE A 65 6.16 -6.83 -1.95
C PHE A 65 5.00 -7.70 -1.43
N ALA A 66 4.45 -7.37 -0.25
CA ALA A 66 3.28 -8.06 0.30
C ALA A 66 2.09 -8.02 -0.66
N GLU A 67 1.77 -6.85 -1.20
CA GLU A 67 0.70 -6.68 -2.18
C GLU A 67 0.92 -7.53 -3.44
N GLN A 68 2.14 -7.52 -4.00
CA GLN A 68 2.50 -8.32 -5.17
C GLN A 68 2.40 -9.82 -4.92
N GLN A 69 2.67 -10.27 -3.69
CA GLN A 69 2.55 -11.67 -3.30
C GLN A 69 1.14 -12.05 -2.81
N GLY A 70 0.20 -11.13 -2.81
CA GLY A 70 -1.16 -11.34 -2.32
C GLY A 70 -1.24 -11.59 -0.81
N ILE A 71 -0.23 -11.11 -0.05
CA ILE A 71 -0.18 -11.25 1.39
C ILE A 71 -1.03 -10.13 2.03
N THR A 72 -1.94 -10.52 2.90
CA THR A 72 -2.87 -9.62 3.58
C THR A 72 -2.92 -9.96 5.07
N SER A 73 -3.52 -9.09 5.88
CA SER A 73 -3.76 -9.37 7.30
C SER A 73 -4.64 -10.61 7.56
N ALA A 74 -5.40 -11.04 6.56
CA ALA A 74 -6.28 -12.20 6.69
C ALA A 74 -5.57 -13.54 6.42
N ASN A 75 -4.46 -13.55 5.66
CA ASN A 75 -3.78 -14.78 5.22
C ASN A 75 -2.30 -14.85 5.61
N VAL A 76 -1.76 -13.83 6.25
CA VAL A 76 -0.32 -13.76 6.58
C VAL A 76 0.15 -14.93 7.45
N ASP A 77 -0.64 -15.35 8.43
CA ASP A 77 -0.27 -16.45 9.32
C ASP A 77 -0.24 -17.80 8.59
N GLU A 78 -1.19 -18.03 7.68
CA GLU A 78 -1.22 -19.22 6.83
C GLU A 78 -0.01 -19.26 5.88
N ILE A 79 0.26 -18.16 5.18
CA ILE A 79 1.39 -18.05 4.26
C ILE A 79 2.73 -18.18 5.00
N LYS A 80 2.83 -17.65 6.23
CA LYS A 80 4.02 -17.78 7.06
C LYS A 80 4.27 -19.22 7.50
N ALA A 81 3.21 -19.98 7.77
CA ALA A 81 3.31 -21.39 8.17
C ALA A 81 3.77 -22.29 7.01
N ASP A 82 3.35 -21.98 5.77
CA ASP A 82 3.72 -22.69 4.54
C ASP A 82 4.05 -21.71 3.41
N PRO A 83 5.25 -21.10 3.43
CA PRO A 83 5.61 -20.06 2.46
C PRO A 83 5.74 -20.60 1.04
N PRO A 84 5.12 -19.98 0.03
CA PRO A 84 5.13 -20.44 -1.36
C PRO A 84 6.51 -20.31 -2.04
N SER A 85 7.43 -19.55 -1.44
CA SER A 85 8.78 -19.37 -1.97
C SER A 85 9.79 -19.02 -0.86
N PRO A 86 11.09 -19.25 -1.11
CA PRO A 86 12.15 -18.85 -0.18
C PRO A 86 12.16 -17.33 0.11
N ASP A 87 11.79 -16.50 -0.85
CA ASP A 87 11.74 -15.04 -0.66
C ASP A 87 10.60 -14.62 0.25
N VAL A 88 9.43 -15.24 0.11
CA VAL A 88 8.30 -15.04 1.04
C VAL A 88 8.64 -15.58 2.43
N ALA A 89 9.33 -16.70 2.53
CA ALA A 89 9.78 -17.25 3.81
C ALA A 89 10.72 -16.29 4.55
N LYS A 90 11.68 -15.70 3.84
CA LYS A 90 12.58 -14.66 4.39
C LYS A 90 11.81 -13.42 4.78
N PHE A 91 10.95 -12.93 3.90
CA PHE A 91 10.15 -11.73 4.12
C PHE A 91 9.29 -11.83 5.38
N LEU A 92 8.62 -12.95 5.59
CA LEU A 92 7.76 -13.20 6.76
C LEU A 92 8.53 -13.68 8.01
N GLY A 93 9.86 -13.76 7.96
CA GLY A 93 10.67 -14.23 9.07
C GLY A 93 10.47 -15.74 9.40
N ALA A 94 9.95 -16.52 8.46
CA ALA A 94 9.88 -17.97 8.55
C ALA A 94 11.26 -18.64 8.34
N SER A 95 12.19 -17.92 7.69
CA SER A 95 13.60 -18.27 7.55
C SER A 95 14.47 -17.24 8.27
N PRO A 96 15.53 -17.62 8.99
CA PRO A 96 16.39 -16.68 9.69
C PRO A 96 17.15 -15.77 8.71
N GLY A 97 17.35 -14.50 9.05
CA GLY A 97 18.35 -13.63 8.43
C GLY A 97 17.97 -12.23 7.98
N MET A 98 16.71 -11.86 7.84
CA MET A 98 16.37 -10.51 7.32
C MET A 98 16.32 -9.41 8.38
N GLY A 99 15.97 -9.71 9.61
CA GLY A 99 15.81 -8.70 10.67
C GLY A 99 17.05 -8.45 11.52
N THR A 100 18.00 -9.39 11.55
CA THR A 100 19.20 -9.31 12.38
C THR A 100 20.07 -8.08 12.13
N PRO A 101 20.24 -7.57 10.89
CA PRO A 101 20.99 -6.34 10.65
C PRO A 101 20.29 -5.07 11.14
N LEU A 102 18.96 -5.08 11.30
CA LEU A 102 18.18 -3.91 11.68
C LEU A 102 18.05 -3.78 13.20
N ASP A 103 17.83 -4.88 13.90
CA ASP A 103 17.77 -4.92 15.36
C ASP A 103 17.92 -6.35 15.86
N GLU A 104 18.96 -6.63 16.64
CA GLU A 104 19.16 -7.94 17.29
C GLU A 104 18.02 -8.32 18.24
N ARG A 105 17.21 -7.34 18.70
CA ARG A 105 16.08 -7.56 19.60
C ARG A 105 14.80 -8.01 18.90
N THR A 106 14.70 -7.89 17.61
CA THR A 106 13.46 -8.21 16.88
C THR A 106 13.43 -9.63 16.33
N ASP A 107 14.55 -10.37 16.35
CA ASP A 107 14.67 -11.72 15.76
C ASP A 107 14.13 -11.81 14.32
N GLY A 108 14.10 -10.70 13.59
CA GLY A 108 13.49 -10.63 12.28
C GLY A 108 11.95 -10.60 12.29
N ARG A 109 11.30 -10.33 13.43
CA ARG A 109 9.84 -10.29 13.58
C ARG A 109 9.27 -8.85 13.53
N TRP A 110 9.84 -8.02 12.72
CA TRP A 110 9.42 -6.62 12.60
C TRP A 110 8.21 -6.41 11.65
N LEU A 111 7.67 -7.48 11.08
CA LEU A 111 6.46 -7.51 10.23
C LEU A 111 5.29 -8.12 10.97
#